data_f490a1ede28b5242820a151e1d27fb02
#
_entry.id   f490a1ede28b5242820a151e1d27fb02
#
_cell.length_a   1.000
_cell.length_b   1.000
_cell.length_c   1.000
_cell.angle_alpha   90.00
_cell.angle_beta   90.00
_cell.angle_gamma   90.00
#
_symmetry.space_group_name_H-M   'P 1'
#
loop_
_entity.id
_entity.type
_entity.pdbx_description
1 polymer ?
#
loop_
_entity_poly.entity_id
_entity_poly.type
_entity_poly.pdbx_seq_one_letter_code
_entity_poly.pdbx_strand_id
1 'polypeptide(L)'
;NMPEQTGKVFTLREHQEEALNNLQQMRKEGHTIALVQGATGSGKSAIGVLDAKSVGKRTLFLAHTKELVQQGYDNFKKLWPEVTVGRYFDEYHETDTQVICASIQSVSRNLDDFSQNDFGYLVIDECHHSSADTYQKILAFFKTDFTLGLTATPERSDGEDLLKIFQTIAHKLDIKDAVERDVLVPVRCIRIKTNIDLRDVRINGFKYNSLDLETKIMVPSRNQLIVDTYLEYVKNKSTVVFCTSVEHASQIAKLFKDNGIAAESISGSTKPVERKRILKDYENKSISVLCACDLLNEGWDSPHTEVLFMARPTMSKTIYLQQLGRGMRTCEGKEFLMVFNFVDNANMFNCPYSIHRLFNIGEYHPGGLILGKKHQIKWDNDMFAKGEKPEVLLDYPVHATDYEPIDLFNWQEKAKDMISQLELTRRVSVQSETIERYVKEGKIVPDMEVPIGEHRSFKYFLPERVPVLCKEFGWVQITAANKKNMFMDMAKQMNMSYSYKPVFIKALLEHMDSEGEARLEDIVDEFKYFYEDRITQGLPAEKKPCIFTKGGYTDKDVEKLILSMPFKRFEDMGFIHHSKCLGIIQLDHQIMKYFTDNDVELLRKYSDKALSQYFK
;
A
#
# COMPACT_ATOMS: atom_id res chain seq x y z
N ASN A 1 33.14 -28.47 -26.15
CA ASN A 1 33.46 -27.09 -25.80
C ASN A 1 32.16 -26.39 -25.36
N MET A 2 31.88 -26.45 -24.08
CA MET A 2 30.86 -25.61 -23.43
C MET A 2 31.46 -24.20 -23.23
N PRO A 3 30.74 -23.12 -23.48
CA PRO A 3 31.24 -21.80 -23.15
C PRO A 3 31.24 -21.63 -21.62
N GLU A 4 32.37 -21.25 -21.07
CA GLU A 4 32.57 -20.84 -19.69
C GLU A 4 31.59 -19.69 -19.36
N GLN A 5 30.70 -19.95 -18.43
CA GLN A 5 29.98 -18.89 -17.75
C GLN A 5 30.98 -18.14 -16.86
N THR A 6 31.49 -17.02 -17.32
CA THR A 6 32.22 -16.06 -16.50
C THR A 6 31.26 -15.56 -15.42
N GLY A 7 31.33 -16.17 -14.25
CA GLY A 7 30.62 -15.72 -13.05
C GLY A 7 31.11 -14.31 -12.69
N LYS A 8 30.31 -13.30 -12.99
CA LYS A 8 30.54 -11.95 -12.42
C LYS A 8 30.47 -12.09 -10.91
N VAL A 9 31.60 -11.94 -10.24
CA VAL A 9 31.67 -11.87 -8.78
C VAL A 9 30.80 -10.68 -8.36
N PHE A 10 29.83 -10.92 -7.47
CA PHE A 10 28.99 -9.85 -6.92
C PHE A 10 29.89 -8.90 -6.12
N THR A 11 30.00 -7.65 -6.57
CA THR A 11 30.75 -6.61 -5.87
C THR A 11 29.77 -5.74 -5.11
N LEU A 12 29.99 -5.59 -3.81
CA LEU A 12 29.24 -4.66 -2.95
C LEU A 12 29.45 -3.23 -3.43
N ARG A 13 28.38 -2.45 -3.40
CA ARG A 13 28.43 -0.99 -3.58
C ARG A 13 28.75 -0.34 -2.22
N GLU A 14 29.39 0.80 -2.24
CA GLU A 14 29.81 1.54 -1.01
C GLU A 14 28.65 1.70 0.00
N HIS A 15 27.47 2.13 -0.46
CA HIS A 15 26.30 2.30 0.41
C HIS A 15 25.79 0.98 1.01
N GLN A 16 26.01 -0.15 0.35
CA GLN A 16 25.64 -1.47 0.88
C GLN A 16 26.63 -1.90 1.96
N GLU A 17 27.92 -1.64 1.79
CA GLU A 17 28.92 -1.88 2.82
C GLU A 17 28.66 -1.02 4.06
N GLU A 18 28.33 0.25 3.85
CA GLU A 18 27.95 1.18 4.91
C GLU A 18 26.72 0.66 5.69
N ALA A 19 25.68 0.22 4.99
CA ALA A 19 24.48 -0.35 5.62
C ALA A 19 24.79 -1.61 6.46
N LEU A 20 25.61 -2.51 5.92
CA LEU A 20 26.01 -3.73 6.62
C LEU A 20 26.85 -3.42 7.87
N ASN A 21 27.77 -2.46 7.80
CA ASN A 21 28.58 -2.02 8.93
C ASN A 21 27.70 -1.39 10.02
N ASN A 22 26.75 -0.54 9.64
CA ASN A 22 25.79 0.08 10.56
C ASN A 22 24.94 -0.98 11.27
N LEU A 23 24.41 -1.98 10.55
CA LEU A 23 23.64 -3.07 11.13
C LEU A 23 24.46 -3.89 12.14
N GLN A 24 25.73 -4.18 11.80
CA GLN A 24 26.63 -4.87 12.71
C GLN A 24 26.90 -4.06 13.97
N GLN A 25 27.12 -2.76 13.83
CA GLN A 25 27.35 -1.87 14.97
C GLN A 25 26.12 -1.77 15.87
N MET A 26 24.92 -1.63 15.30
CA MET A 26 23.68 -1.58 16.06
C MET A 26 23.45 -2.85 16.89
N ARG A 27 23.73 -4.03 16.32
CA ARG A 27 23.67 -5.29 17.09
C ARG A 27 24.65 -5.31 18.27
N LYS A 28 25.88 -4.78 18.09
CA LYS A 28 26.86 -4.65 19.18
C LYS A 28 26.38 -3.70 20.28
N GLU A 29 25.61 -2.69 19.93
CA GLU A 29 25.00 -1.74 20.86
C GLU A 29 23.73 -2.28 21.54
N GLY A 30 23.31 -3.52 21.21
CA GLY A 30 22.16 -4.19 21.83
C GLY A 30 20.83 -3.93 21.16
N HIS A 31 20.80 -3.31 19.98
CA HIS A 31 19.56 -3.20 19.21
C HIS A 31 19.10 -4.56 18.67
N THR A 32 17.81 -4.84 18.77
CA THR A 32 17.19 -6.08 18.30
C THR A 32 16.31 -5.89 17.07
N ILE A 33 16.08 -4.65 16.66
CA ILE A 33 15.25 -4.32 15.51
C ILE A 33 15.77 -3.05 14.83
N ALA A 34 15.78 -3.04 13.51
CA ALA A 34 16.20 -1.87 12.74
C ALA A 34 15.52 -1.81 11.36
N LEU A 35 15.50 -0.62 10.76
CA LEU A 35 15.00 -0.35 9.43
C LEU A 35 16.16 0.08 8.51
N VAL A 36 16.19 -0.47 7.29
CA VAL A 36 16.99 0.05 6.19
C VAL A 36 16.05 0.66 5.15
N GLN A 37 16.19 1.96 4.97
CA GLN A 37 15.49 2.70 3.93
C GLN A 37 16.40 2.87 2.72
N GLY A 38 15.94 2.42 1.56
CA GLY A 38 16.70 2.59 0.32
C GLY A 38 15.77 2.77 -0.87
N ALA A 39 16.13 3.68 -1.77
CA ALA A 39 15.38 3.92 -3.00
C ALA A 39 15.11 2.61 -3.77
N THR A 40 13.98 2.54 -4.46
CA THR A 40 13.69 1.40 -5.34
C THR A 40 14.81 1.28 -6.38
N GLY A 41 15.35 0.07 -6.54
CA GLY A 41 16.48 -0.16 -7.44
C GLY A 41 17.87 0.02 -6.81
N SER A 42 17.99 0.47 -5.57
CA SER A 42 19.29 0.63 -4.89
C SER A 42 19.94 -0.69 -4.43
N GLY A 43 19.20 -1.81 -4.44
CA GLY A 43 19.71 -3.10 -4.01
C GLY A 43 19.47 -3.44 -2.54
N LYS A 44 18.40 -2.93 -1.93
CA LYS A 44 18.00 -3.19 -0.53
C LYS A 44 17.95 -4.68 -0.18
N SER A 45 17.30 -5.48 -1.03
CA SER A 45 17.11 -6.91 -0.77
C SER A 45 18.45 -7.65 -0.68
N ALA A 46 19.48 -7.20 -1.43
CA ALA A 46 20.82 -7.75 -1.29
C ALA A 46 21.44 -7.46 0.09
N ILE A 47 21.18 -6.28 0.66
CA ILE A 47 21.62 -5.95 2.04
C ILE A 47 21.01 -6.96 3.02
N GLY A 48 19.70 -7.25 2.93
CA GLY A 48 19.04 -8.22 3.79
C GLY A 48 19.64 -9.62 3.70
N VAL A 49 19.95 -10.09 2.49
CA VAL A 49 20.59 -11.40 2.26
C VAL A 49 22.01 -11.45 2.84
N LEU A 50 22.80 -10.43 2.57
CA LEU A 50 24.20 -10.40 3.01
C LEU A 50 24.33 -10.18 4.52
N ASP A 51 23.42 -9.43 5.12
CA ASP A 51 23.37 -9.30 6.58
C ASP A 51 22.95 -10.62 7.23
N ALA A 52 21.95 -11.32 6.70
CA ALA A 52 21.57 -12.66 7.15
C ALA A 52 22.75 -13.66 7.07
N LYS A 53 23.50 -13.62 5.95
CA LYS A 53 24.73 -14.42 5.78
C LYS A 53 25.76 -14.10 6.84
N SER A 54 25.98 -12.82 7.16
CA SER A 54 26.96 -12.39 8.15
C SER A 54 26.58 -12.83 9.56
N VAL A 55 25.29 -12.84 9.88
CA VAL A 55 24.75 -13.29 11.17
C VAL A 55 24.78 -14.81 11.28
N GLY A 56 24.59 -15.54 10.17
CA GLY A 56 24.70 -16.99 10.09
C GLY A 56 23.63 -17.78 10.85
N LYS A 57 22.59 -17.13 11.39
CA LYS A 57 21.49 -17.76 12.09
C LYS A 57 20.39 -18.22 11.15
N ARG A 58 19.56 -19.17 11.60
CA ARG A 58 18.36 -19.57 10.84
C ARG A 58 17.48 -18.36 10.61
N THR A 59 17.13 -18.11 9.35
CA THR A 59 16.53 -16.85 8.90
C THR A 59 15.16 -17.08 8.30
N LEU A 60 14.19 -16.24 8.69
CA LEU A 60 12.90 -16.10 8.02
C LEU A 60 12.88 -14.79 7.21
N PHE A 61 12.76 -14.92 5.90
CA PHE A 61 12.58 -13.79 4.98
C PHE A 61 11.11 -13.68 4.61
N LEU A 62 10.51 -12.55 4.92
CA LEU A 62 9.10 -12.26 4.70
C LEU A 62 8.90 -11.20 3.62
N ALA A 63 7.98 -11.48 2.70
CA ALA A 63 7.48 -10.51 1.74
C ALA A 63 5.97 -10.68 1.55
N HIS A 64 5.31 -9.66 1.00
CA HIS A 64 3.86 -9.70 0.98
C HIS A 64 3.27 -10.23 -0.35
N THR A 65 4.06 -10.35 -1.41
CA THR A 65 3.66 -11.01 -2.67
C THR A 65 4.52 -12.24 -2.95
N LYS A 66 3.94 -13.19 -3.70
CA LYS A 66 4.62 -14.42 -4.12
C LYS A 66 5.87 -14.13 -4.96
N GLU A 67 5.77 -13.11 -5.80
CA GLU A 67 6.85 -12.66 -6.68
C GLU A 67 8.04 -12.14 -5.87
N LEU A 68 7.79 -11.34 -4.83
CA LEU A 68 8.83 -10.86 -3.92
C LEU A 68 9.43 -12.00 -3.09
N VAL A 69 8.62 -12.97 -2.66
CA VAL A 69 9.11 -14.19 -1.98
C VAL A 69 10.02 -14.97 -2.91
N GLN A 70 9.61 -15.18 -4.17
CA GLN A 70 10.43 -15.87 -5.17
C GLN A 70 11.72 -15.11 -5.47
N GLN A 71 11.65 -13.79 -5.58
CA GLN A 71 12.84 -12.94 -5.76
C GLN A 71 13.80 -13.05 -4.56
N GLY A 72 13.26 -13.06 -3.34
CA GLY A 72 14.05 -13.30 -2.12
C GLY A 72 14.76 -14.65 -2.17
N TYR A 73 14.04 -15.71 -2.51
CA TYR A 73 14.58 -17.06 -2.68
C TYR A 73 15.73 -17.10 -3.71
N ASP A 74 15.54 -16.49 -4.87
CA ASP A 74 16.56 -16.44 -5.93
C ASP A 74 17.78 -15.62 -5.49
N ASN A 75 17.56 -14.50 -4.76
CA ASN A 75 18.64 -13.68 -4.21
C ASN A 75 19.47 -14.43 -3.16
N PHE A 76 18.83 -15.19 -2.26
CA PHE A 76 19.55 -16.02 -1.30
C PHE A 76 20.41 -17.06 -1.99
N LYS A 77 19.88 -17.78 -2.98
CA LYS A 77 20.66 -18.74 -3.77
C LYS A 77 21.83 -18.13 -4.53
N LYS A 78 21.66 -16.90 -5.01
CA LYS A 78 22.69 -16.19 -5.76
C LYS A 78 23.80 -15.63 -4.86
N LEU A 79 23.45 -15.02 -3.72
CA LEU A 79 24.38 -14.29 -2.87
C LEU A 79 24.93 -15.15 -1.70
N TRP A 80 24.24 -16.22 -1.39
CA TRP A 80 24.66 -17.19 -0.37
C TRP A 80 24.49 -18.63 -0.92
N PRO A 81 25.30 -19.05 -1.90
CA PRO A 81 25.09 -20.33 -2.62
C PRO A 81 25.14 -21.57 -1.75
N GLU A 82 25.87 -21.53 -0.62
CA GLU A 82 26.05 -22.65 0.28
C GLU A 82 24.85 -22.90 1.20
N VAL A 83 23.92 -21.94 1.32
CA VAL A 83 22.78 -22.03 2.23
C VAL A 83 21.63 -22.85 1.64
N THR A 84 20.96 -23.63 2.48
CA THR A 84 19.70 -24.26 2.10
C THR A 84 18.57 -23.25 2.21
N VAL A 85 17.78 -23.11 1.15
CA VAL A 85 16.68 -22.13 1.07
C VAL A 85 15.40 -22.86 0.72
N GLY A 86 14.36 -22.65 1.51
CA GLY A 86 13.00 -23.14 1.30
C GLY A 86 12.00 -22.00 1.02
N ARG A 87 10.82 -22.38 0.56
CA ARG A 87 9.69 -21.49 0.28
C ARG A 87 8.49 -21.88 1.13
N TYR A 88 7.75 -20.87 1.59
CA TYR A 88 6.54 -21.08 2.39
C TYR A 88 5.41 -20.13 1.94
N PHE A 89 4.69 -20.56 0.90
CA PHE A 89 3.49 -19.90 0.36
C PHE A 89 2.76 -20.86 -0.58
N ASP A 90 1.43 -20.77 -0.66
CA ASP A 90 0.57 -21.63 -1.48
C ASP A 90 0.88 -23.13 -1.29
N GLU A 91 1.30 -23.81 -2.37
CA GLU A 91 1.69 -25.22 -2.37
C GLU A 91 3.08 -25.50 -1.78
N TYR A 92 3.88 -24.47 -1.54
CA TYR A 92 5.23 -24.63 -0.99
C TYR A 92 5.22 -24.56 0.54
N HIS A 93 5.64 -25.65 1.20
CA HIS A 93 5.78 -25.77 2.66
C HIS A 93 7.16 -26.33 3.04
N GLU A 94 8.23 -25.73 2.49
CA GLU A 94 9.61 -26.16 2.63
C GLU A 94 10.21 -25.57 3.93
N THR A 95 9.98 -26.22 5.08
CA THR A 95 10.36 -25.69 6.40
C THR A 95 11.69 -26.22 6.94
N ASP A 96 12.25 -27.29 6.38
CA ASP A 96 13.51 -27.90 6.84
C ASP A 96 14.73 -27.32 6.12
N THR A 97 14.93 -26.01 6.25
CA THR A 97 16.02 -25.28 5.61
C THR A 97 16.57 -24.19 6.52
N GLN A 98 17.79 -23.74 6.24
CA GLN A 98 18.46 -22.66 6.99
C GLN A 98 17.78 -21.32 6.78
N VAL A 99 17.30 -21.06 5.57
CA VAL A 99 16.54 -19.87 5.22
C VAL A 99 15.17 -20.28 4.69
N ILE A 100 14.12 -19.65 5.17
CA ILE A 100 12.78 -19.80 4.63
C ILE A 100 12.34 -18.46 4.05
N CYS A 101 11.99 -18.44 2.78
CA CYS A 101 11.36 -17.30 2.11
C CYS A 101 9.83 -17.52 2.09
N ALA A 102 9.08 -16.68 2.77
CA ALA A 102 7.67 -16.90 3.02
C ALA A 102 6.81 -15.67 2.73
N SER A 103 5.53 -15.91 2.41
CA SER A 103 4.57 -14.81 2.40
C SER A 103 4.12 -14.48 3.83
N ILE A 104 4.00 -13.19 4.11
CA ILE A 104 3.55 -12.69 5.43
C ILE A 104 2.19 -13.30 5.79
N GLN A 105 1.29 -13.41 4.81
CA GLN A 105 -0.04 -13.98 5.00
C GLN A 105 0.01 -15.47 5.36
N SER A 106 0.86 -16.23 4.68
CA SER A 106 0.98 -17.68 4.95
C SER A 106 1.53 -17.95 6.35
N VAL A 107 2.57 -17.22 6.75
CA VAL A 107 3.14 -17.37 8.11
C VAL A 107 2.16 -16.91 9.18
N SER A 108 1.54 -15.75 8.98
CA SER A 108 0.60 -15.18 9.95
C SER A 108 -0.63 -16.07 10.22
N ARG A 109 -1.05 -16.85 9.21
CA ARG A 109 -2.18 -17.80 9.31
C ARG A 109 -1.79 -19.13 9.92
N ASN A 110 -0.54 -19.55 9.76
CA ASN A 110 -0.07 -20.89 10.11
C ASN A 110 1.12 -20.82 11.09
N LEU A 111 1.02 -19.98 12.13
CA LEU A 111 2.06 -19.86 13.14
C LEU A 111 2.32 -21.19 13.88
N ASP A 112 1.30 -22.04 13.96
CA ASP A 112 1.40 -23.37 14.58
C ASP A 112 2.36 -24.33 13.84
N ASP A 113 2.70 -24.05 12.58
CA ASP A 113 3.70 -24.79 11.82
C ASP A 113 5.15 -24.47 12.29
N PHE A 114 5.32 -23.47 13.15
CA PHE A 114 6.61 -22.98 13.61
C PHE A 114 6.71 -22.96 15.13
N SER A 115 7.93 -23.10 15.62
CA SER A 115 8.27 -22.83 17.02
C SER A 115 8.68 -21.36 17.20
N GLN A 116 8.39 -20.78 18.37
CA GLN A 116 8.77 -19.40 18.70
C GLN A 116 10.29 -19.14 18.59
N ASN A 117 11.11 -20.17 18.74
CA ASN A 117 12.57 -20.07 18.70
C ASN A 117 13.17 -20.60 17.39
N ASP A 118 12.36 -20.82 16.35
CA ASP A 118 12.84 -21.40 15.08
C ASP A 118 13.82 -20.50 14.35
N PHE A 119 13.68 -19.18 14.49
CA PHE A 119 14.49 -18.23 13.75
C PHE A 119 15.24 -17.28 14.68
N GLY A 120 16.54 -17.17 14.50
CA GLY A 120 17.35 -16.15 15.16
C GLY A 120 17.37 -14.82 14.42
N TYR A 121 17.00 -14.81 13.13
CA TYR A 121 17.00 -13.63 12.28
C TYR A 121 15.74 -13.53 11.44
N LEU A 122 15.13 -12.34 11.41
CA LEU A 122 13.94 -12.04 10.64
C LEU A 122 14.22 -10.87 9.68
N VAL A 123 13.89 -11.05 8.41
CA VAL A 123 13.96 -9.98 7.39
C VAL A 123 12.57 -9.77 6.81
N ILE A 124 12.11 -8.52 6.79
CA ILE A 124 10.81 -8.15 6.23
C ILE A 124 11.04 -7.19 5.05
N ASP A 125 10.86 -7.68 3.84
CA ASP A 125 11.02 -6.85 2.63
C ASP A 125 9.74 -6.11 2.29
N GLU A 126 9.91 -4.86 1.79
CA GLU A 126 8.84 -3.91 1.49
C GLU A 126 7.82 -3.80 2.64
N CYS A 127 8.36 -3.62 3.84
CA CYS A 127 7.59 -3.68 5.10
C CYS A 127 6.47 -2.63 5.22
N HIS A 128 6.39 -1.64 4.32
CA HIS A 128 5.32 -0.64 4.28
C HIS A 128 3.96 -1.18 3.76
N HIS A 129 3.91 -2.41 3.25
CA HIS A 129 2.70 -2.99 2.65
C HIS A 129 1.79 -3.74 3.64
N SER A 130 2.28 -4.12 4.81
CA SER A 130 1.49 -4.89 5.76
C SER A 130 0.89 -4.01 6.86
N SER A 131 -0.25 -4.45 7.43
CA SER A 131 -0.86 -3.77 8.56
C SER A 131 0.04 -3.86 9.81
N ALA A 132 -0.04 -2.87 10.68
CA ALA A 132 0.66 -2.87 11.96
C ALA A 132 0.35 -4.15 12.77
N ASP A 133 -0.92 -4.58 12.78
CA ASP A 133 -1.37 -5.76 13.51
C ASP A 133 -0.72 -7.05 13.00
N THR A 134 -0.59 -7.20 11.66
CA THR A 134 0.06 -8.39 11.08
C THR A 134 1.53 -8.49 11.47
N TYR A 135 2.25 -7.36 11.46
CA TYR A 135 3.64 -7.34 11.93
C TYR A 135 3.74 -7.61 13.42
N GLN A 136 2.91 -6.96 14.22
CA GLN A 136 2.91 -7.16 15.67
C GLN A 136 2.66 -8.62 16.03
N LYS A 137 1.73 -9.30 15.33
CA LYS A 137 1.46 -10.72 15.51
C LYS A 137 2.70 -11.58 15.26
N ILE A 138 3.38 -11.36 14.13
CA ILE A 138 4.60 -12.11 13.77
C ILE A 138 5.76 -11.79 14.73
N LEU A 139 5.98 -10.51 15.01
CA LEU A 139 7.05 -10.06 15.91
C LEU A 139 6.83 -10.50 17.37
N ALA A 140 5.58 -10.61 17.80
CA ALA A 140 5.25 -11.11 19.13
C ALA A 140 5.43 -12.63 19.24
N PHE A 141 5.21 -13.38 18.15
CA PHE A 141 5.33 -14.82 18.14
C PHE A 141 6.78 -15.28 18.13
N PHE A 142 7.60 -14.78 17.19
CA PHE A 142 8.99 -15.22 17.05
C PHE A 142 9.93 -14.49 18.01
N LYS A 143 10.70 -15.26 18.77
CA LYS A 143 11.76 -14.75 19.67
C LYS A 143 13.08 -14.68 18.89
N THR A 144 13.20 -13.70 18.03
CA THR A 144 14.39 -13.48 17.20
C THR A 144 15.45 -12.66 17.93
N ASP A 145 16.72 -12.89 17.61
CA ASP A 145 17.81 -12.05 18.14
C ASP A 145 17.86 -10.69 17.44
N PHE A 146 17.47 -10.66 16.17
CA PHE A 146 17.42 -9.42 15.37
C PHE A 146 16.36 -9.47 14.28
N THR A 147 15.70 -8.34 14.07
CA THR A 147 14.72 -8.15 13.01
C THR A 147 15.09 -6.95 12.15
N LEU A 148 15.15 -7.16 10.84
CA LEU A 148 15.46 -6.14 9.84
C LEU A 148 14.23 -5.86 8.96
N GLY A 149 13.79 -4.60 8.93
CA GLY A 149 12.83 -4.10 7.95
C GLY A 149 13.55 -3.47 6.76
N LEU A 150 13.09 -3.74 5.56
CA LEU A 150 13.55 -3.11 4.32
C LEU A 150 12.40 -2.33 3.68
N THR A 151 12.63 -1.08 3.29
CA THR A 151 11.61 -0.27 2.64
C THR A 151 12.20 0.78 1.70
N ALA A 152 11.45 1.16 0.69
CA ALA A 152 11.76 2.33 -0.14
C ALA A 152 11.29 3.63 0.50
N THR A 153 10.25 3.58 1.34
CA THR A 153 9.67 4.74 2.01
C THR A 153 9.44 4.44 3.49
N PRO A 154 9.72 5.38 4.40
CA PRO A 154 9.45 5.18 5.83
C PRO A 154 7.96 5.27 6.15
N GLU A 155 7.16 5.79 5.22
CA GLU A 155 5.73 6.01 5.36
C GLU A 155 4.96 4.82 4.78
N ARG A 156 4.01 4.31 5.55
CA ARG A 156 3.10 3.28 5.07
C ARG A 156 2.00 3.88 4.19
N SER A 157 1.39 3.05 3.36
CA SER A 157 0.28 3.44 2.48
C SER A 157 -0.97 3.93 3.21
N ASP A 158 -1.10 3.62 4.50
CA ASP A 158 -2.17 4.08 5.40
C ASP A 158 -1.79 5.34 6.21
N GLY A 159 -0.58 5.90 5.98
CA GLY A 159 -0.09 7.10 6.67
C GLY A 159 0.55 6.85 8.02
N GLU A 160 0.65 5.59 8.48
CA GLU A 160 1.36 5.27 9.72
C GLU A 160 2.88 5.20 9.51
N ASP A 161 3.62 5.63 10.53
CA ASP A 161 5.09 5.64 10.51
C ASP A 161 5.62 4.26 10.90
N LEU A 162 6.42 3.67 10.01
CA LEU A 162 7.13 2.41 10.28
C LEU A 162 8.09 2.49 11.48
N LEU A 163 8.57 3.67 11.81
CA LEU A 163 9.46 3.87 12.96
C LEU A 163 8.78 3.55 14.30
N LYS A 164 7.45 3.55 14.37
CA LYS A 164 6.72 3.06 15.55
C LYS A 164 6.98 1.57 15.81
N ILE A 165 7.23 0.80 14.74
CA ILE A 165 7.51 -0.64 14.80
C ILE A 165 9.02 -0.90 14.87
N PHE A 166 9.78 -0.34 13.94
CA PHE A 166 11.21 -0.60 13.77
C PHE A 166 12.14 0.27 14.61
N GLN A 167 11.61 1.30 15.24
CA GLN A 167 12.26 2.19 16.22
C GLN A 167 13.45 3.00 15.69
N THR A 168 14.33 2.40 14.90
CA THR A 168 15.60 3.01 14.48
C THR A 168 15.90 2.71 13.01
N ILE A 169 16.42 3.72 12.30
CA ILE A 169 16.94 3.59 10.93
C ILE A 169 18.44 3.30 11.01
N ALA A 170 18.85 2.13 10.51
CA ALA A 170 20.25 1.74 10.41
C ALA A 170 20.96 2.41 9.23
N HIS A 171 20.24 2.57 8.12
CA HIS A 171 20.78 3.18 6.90
C HIS A 171 19.64 3.82 6.09
N LYS A 172 19.94 4.97 5.50
CA LYS A 172 19.01 5.71 4.64
C LYS A 172 19.71 6.11 3.35
N LEU A 173 19.10 5.75 2.24
CA LEU A 173 19.50 6.16 0.90
C LEU A 173 18.26 6.59 0.11
N ASP A 174 17.93 7.87 0.12
CA ASP A 174 16.85 8.40 -0.70
C ASP A 174 17.25 8.51 -2.18
N ILE A 175 16.30 8.86 -3.05
CA ILE A 175 16.55 8.95 -4.50
C ILE A 175 17.60 10.02 -4.83
N LYS A 176 17.59 11.16 -4.14
CA LYS A 176 18.58 12.23 -4.38
C LYS A 176 19.98 11.77 -4.03
N ASP A 177 20.15 11.17 -2.86
CA ASP A 177 21.43 10.63 -2.40
C ASP A 177 21.91 9.50 -3.32
N ALA A 178 20.99 8.65 -3.80
CA ALA A 178 21.31 7.57 -4.72
C ALA A 178 21.82 8.09 -6.09
N VAL A 179 21.26 9.19 -6.59
CA VAL A 179 21.76 9.86 -7.79
C VAL A 179 23.13 10.50 -7.54
N GLU A 180 23.33 11.18 -6.41
CA GLU A 180 24.63 11.77 -6.04
C GLU A 180 25.75 10.73 -5.97
N ARG A 181 25.44 9.52 -5.51
CA ARG A 181 26.40 8.40 -5.35
C ARG A 181 26.49 7.47 -6.58
N ASP A 182 25.94 7.85 -7.72
CA ASP A 182 25.90 7.04 -8.95
C ASP A 182 25.22 5.66 -8.79
N VAL A 183 24.39 5.49 -7.78
CA VAL A 183 23.59 4.27 -7.57
C VAL A 183 22.40 4.22 -8.52
N LEU A 184 21.82 5.39 -8.80
CA LEU A 184 20.74 5.63 -9.75
C LEU A 184 21.16 6.68 -10.78
N VAL A 185 20.56 6.63 -11.98
CA VAL A 185 20.83 7.62 -13.03
C VAL A 185 20.11 8.95 -12.74
N PRO A 186 20.63 10.07 -13.26
CA PRO A 186 19.93 11.36 -13.26
C PRO A 186 18.60 11.28 -14.01
N VAL A 187 17.68 12.21 -13.76
CA VAL A 187 16.36 12.27 -14.38
C VAL A 187 16.15 13.60 -15.09
N ARG A 188 15.68 13.51 -16.34
CA ARG A 188 15.14 14.61 -17.12
C ARG A 188 13.63 14.46 -17.28
N CYS A 189 12.91 15.56 -17.39
CA CYS A 189 11.44 15.54 -17.42
C CYS A 189 10.86 16.43 -18.53
N ILE A 190 9.83 15.87 -19.19
CA ILE A 190 8.91 16.64 -20.03
C ILE A 190 7.50 16.53 -19.47
N ARG A 191 6.81 17.65 -19.35
CA ARG A 191 5.41 17.74 -18.95
C ARG A 191 4.52 17.87 -20.18
N ILE A 192 3.56 16.96 -20.32
CA ILE A 192 2.56 16.97 -21.39
C ILE A 192 1.22 17.33 -20.78
N LYS A 193 0.75 18.55 -21.01
CA LYS A 193 -0.55 18.99 -20.53
C LYS A 193 -1.65 18.47 -21.46
N THR A 194 -2.73 17.98 -20.86
CA THR A 194 -3.94 17.56 -21.55
C THR A 194 -5.12 18.46 -21.15
N ASN A 195 -6.23 18.38 -21.88
CA ASN A 195 -7.49 19.02 -21.52
C ASN A 195 -8.44 18.07 -20.75
N ILE A 196 -7.97 16.90 -20.35
CA ILE A 196 -8.74 15.99 -19.49
C ILE A 196 -8.97 16.64 -18.13
N ASP A 197 -10.20 16.56 -17.65
CA ASP A 197 -10.63 17.19 -16.40
C ASP A 197 -10.83 16.13 -15.30
N LEU A 198 -9.94 16.16 -14.29
CA LEU A 198 -10.00 15.28 -13.12
C LEU A 198 -10.65 15.96 -11.91
N ARG A 199 -11.08 17.24 -12.01
CA ARG A 199 -11.54 18.02 -10.85
C ARG A 199 -12.75 17.40 -10.14
N ASP A 200 -13.58 16.68 -10.87
CA ASP A 200 -14.78 15.99 -10.37
C ASP A 200 -14.54 14.49 -10.06
N VAL A 201 -13.34 13.97 -10.30
CA VAL A 201 -12.99 12.59 -9.92
C VAL A 201 -12.99 12.48 -8.40
N ARG A 202 -13.81 11.58 -7.89
CA ARG A 202 -13.90 11.32 -6.46
C ARG A 202 -12.61 10.74 -5.92
N ILE A 203 -12.32 11.06 -4.67
CA ILE A 203 -11.18 10.51 -3.93
C ILE A 203 -11.67 9.71 -2.73
N ASN A 204 -10.89 8.71 -2.35
CA ASN A 204 -11.09 7.92 -1.15
C ASN A 204 -9.77 7.88 -0.37
N GLY A 205 -9.66 8.72 0.67
CA GLY A 205 -8.39 8.98 1.32
C GLY A 205 -7.38 9.60 0.37
N PHE A 206 -6.23 8.97 0.19
CA PHE A 206 -5.15 9.42 -0.70
C PHE A 206 -5.16 8.73 -2.08
N LYS A 207 -6.31 8.23 -2.53
CA LYS A 207 -6.44 7.52 -3.81
C LYS A 207 -7.64 8.03 -4.59
N TYR A 208 -7.54 8.02 -5.91
CA TYR A 208 -8.70 8.22 -6.78
C TYR A 208 -9.68 7.05 -6.68
N ASN A 209 -10.96 7.34 -6.88
CA ASN A 209 -11.92 6.30 -7.21
C ASN A 209 -11.54 5.71 -8.58
N SER A 210 -11.30 4.39 -8.61
CA SER A 210 -10.75 3.74 -9.81
C SER A 210 -11.66 3.84 -11.02
N LEU A 211 -12.98 3.68 -10.84
CA LEU A 211 -13.94 3.73 -11.93
C LEU A 211 -14.08 5.15 -12.51
N ASP A 212 -14.15 6.14 -11.64
CA ASP A 212 -14.24 7.55 -12.09
C ASP A 212 -12.98 7.95 -12.86
N LEU A 213 -11.80 7.59 -12.36
CA LEU A 213 -10.52 7.87 -13.00
C LEU A 213 -10.43 7.18 -14.37
N GLU A 214 -10.75 5.89 -14.43
CA GLU A 214 -10.71 5.10 -15.66
C GLU A 214 -11.61 5.72 -16.73
N THR A 215 -12.83 6.10 -16.38
CA THR A 215 -13.79 6.76 -17.28
C THR A 215 -13.24 8.07 -17.87
N LYS A 216 -12.49 8.84 -17.09
CA LYS A 216 -11.91 10.12 -17.55
C LYS A 216 -10.65 9.93 -18.39
N ILE A 217 -9.81 8.97 -18.06
CA ILE A 217 -8.47 8.77 -18.64
C ILE A 217 -8.52 7.92 -19.91
N MET A 218 -9.42 6.93 -19.99
CA MET A 218 -9.51 6.04 -21.14
C MET A 218 -10.27 6.67 -22.30
N VAL A 219 -9.72 7.75 -22.85
CA VAL A 219 -10.26 8.42 -24.05
C VAL A 219 -9.33 8.25 -25.23
N PRO A 220 -9.87 7.94 -26.44
CA PRO A 220 -9.05 7.65 -27.62
C PRO A 220 -8.02 8.74 -27.95
N SER A 221 -8.40 10.01 -27.83
CA SER A 221 -7.50 11.13 -28.09
C SER A 221 -6.31 11.22 -27.12
N ARG A 222 -6.54 10.93 -25.83
CA ARG A 222 -5.45 10.88 -24.85
C ARG A 222 -4.51 9.68 -25.10
N ASN A 223 -5.07 8.53 -25.47
CA ASN A 223 -4.27 7.37 -25.84
C ASN A 223 -3.45 7.64 -27.11
N GLN A 224 -4.01 8.32 -28.10
CA GLN A 224 -3.28 8.73 -29.29
C GLN A 224 -2.14 9.72 -28.97
N LEU A 225 -2.37 10.68 -28.07
CA LEU A 225 -1.34 11.61 -27.61
C LEU A 225 -0.13 10.87 -27.01
N ILE A 226 -0.36 9.79 -26.26
CA ILE A 226 0.72 8.98 -25.69
C ILE A 226 1.58 8.38 -26.81
N VAL A 227 0.96 7.84 -27.84
CA VAL A 227 1.68 7.24 -29.00
C VAL A 227 2.39 8.32 -29.81
N ASP A 228 1.72 9.45 -30.09
CA ASP A 228 2.31 10.57 -30.83
C ASP A 228 3.52 11.16 -30.10
N THR A 229 3.44 11.30 -28.78
CA THR A 229 4.55 11.74 -27.94
C THR A 229 5.76 10.79 -28.06
N TYR A 230 5.52 9.48 -28.05
CA TYR A 230 6.59 8.51 -28.24
C TYR A 230 7.25 8.64 -29.63
N LEU A 231 6.43 8.72 -30.68
CA LEU A 231 6.91 8.81 -32.05
C LEU A 231 7.71 10.10 -32.30
N GLU A 232 7.28 11.20 -31.69
CA GLU A 232 7.92 12.51 -31.85
C GLU A 232 9.25 12.62 -31.09
N TYR A 233 9.27 12.19 -29.82
CA TYR A 233 10.40 12.51 -28.93
C TYR A 233 11.34 11.34 -28.65
N VAL A 234 10.82 10.13 -28.58
CA VAL A 234 11.59 8.98 -28.03
C VAL A 234 11.45 7.68 -28.83
N LYS A 235 11.16 7.82 -30.12
CA LYS A 235 11.08 6.66 -31.03
C LYS A 235 12.33 5.78 -30.92
N ASN A 236 12.13 4.46 -30.84
CA ASN A 236 13.15 3.45 -30.69
C ASN A 236 13.85 3.40 -29.31
N LYS A 237 13.36 4.16 -28.32
CA LYS A 237 13.84 4.06 -26.94
C LYS A 237 13.04 3.02 -26.15
N SER A 238 13.73 2.26 -25.31
CA SER A 238 13.07 1.31 -24.41
C SER A 238 12.20 2.05 -23.40
N THR A 239 10.88 1.92 -23.56
CA THR A 239 9.88 2.74 -22.87
C THR A 239 8.92 1.89 -22.06
N VAL A 240 8.62 2.29 -20.84
CA VAL A 240 7.51 1.77 -20.03
C VAL A 240 6.42 2.81 -19.91
N VAL A 241 5.19 2.42 -20.21
CA VAL A 241 3.99 3.26 -20.06
C VAL A 241 3.18 2.73 -18.88
N PHE A 242 3.03 3.51 -17.84
CA PHE A 242 2.19 3.14 -16.68
C PHE A 242 0.74 3.51 -16.94
N CYS A 243 -0.12 2.50 -16.94
CA CYS A 243 -1.54 2.59 -17.28
C CYS A 243 -2.45 2.45 -16.06
N THR A 244 -3.69 2.96 -16.16
CA THR A 244 -4.66 2.98 -15.06
C THR A 244 -5.31 1.63 -14.80
N SER A 245 -5.51 0.84 -15.86
CA SER A 245 -6.14 -0.48 -15.78
C SER A 245 -5.53 -1.46 -16.80
N VAL A 246 -5.87 -2.72 -16.67
CA VAL A 246 -5.47 -3.78 -17.61
C VAL A 246 -5.99 -3.47 -19.02
N GLU A 247 -7.24 -3.01 -19.10
CA GLU A 247 -7.88 -2.62 -20.37
C GLU A 247 -7.14 -1.44 -21.00
N HIS A 248 -6.82 -0.40 -20.22
CA HIS A 248 -6.05 0.76 -20.69
C HIS A 248 -4.68 0.35 -21.24
N ALA A 249 -3.95 -0.54 -20.53
CA ALA A 249 -2.67 -1.05 -21.00
C ALA A 249 -2.79 -1.81 -22.32
N SER A 250 -3.83 -2.62 -22.48
CA SER A 250 -4.11 -3.37 -23.70
C SER A 250 -4.44 -2.45 -24.88
N GLN A 251 -5.26 -1.42 -24.67
CA GLN A 251 -5.62 -0.45 -25.70
C GLN A 251 -4.41 0.35 -26.18
N ILE A 252 -3.57 0.83 -25.26
CA ILE A 252 -2.36 1.58 -25.63
C ILE A 252 -1.36 0.68 -26.36
N ALA A 253 -1.14 -0.55 -25.89
CA ALA A 253 -0.24 -1.49 -26.56
C ALA A 253 -0.71 -1.80 -27.98
N LYS A 254 -2.02 -1.99 -28.19
CA LYS A 254 -2.61 -2.17 -29.52
C LYS A 254 -2.37 -0.95 -30.40
N LEU A 255 -2.60 0.24 -29.87
CA LEU A 255 -2.43 1.49 -30.63
C LEU A 255 -0.96 1.70 -31.05
N PHE A 256 0.01 1.33 -30.21
CA PHE A 256 1.41 1.29 -30.60
C PHE A 256 1.67 0.32 -31.77
N LYS A 257 1.11 -0.90 -31.69
CA LYS A 257 1.24 -1.91 -32.77
C LYS A 257 0.63 -1.42 -34.08
N ASP A 258 -0.55 -0.77 -34.00
CA ASP A 258 -1.24 -0.19 -35.17
C ASP A 258 -0.39 0.92 -35.83
N ASN A 259 0.51 1.56 -35.09
CA ASN A 259 1.49 2.53 -35.56
C ASN A 259 2.88 1.92 -35.88
N GLY A 260 2.98 0.60 -35.99
CA GLY A 260 4.22 -0.10 -36.38
C GLY A 260 5.27 -0.21 -35.27
N ILE A 261 4.91 0.01 -34.01
CA ILE A 261 5.80 -0.09 -32.86
C ILE A 261 5.59 -1.43 -32.15
N ALA A 262 6.68 -2.16 -31.92
CA ALA A 262 6.65 -3.40 -31.14
C ALA A 262 6.33 -3.08 -29.67
N ALA A 263 5.12 -3.40 -29.23
CA ALA A 263 4.62 -3.11 -27.90
C ALA A 263 3.81 -4.29 -27.34
N GLU A 264 3.87 -4.49 -26.04
CA GLU A 264 3.04 -5.47 -25.33
C GLU A 264 2.48 -4.87 -24.05
N SER A 265 1.34 -5.41 -23.61
CA SER A 265 0.76 -5.09 -22.30
C SER A 265 1.06 -6.17 -21.28
N ILE A 266 1.26 -5.76 -20.02
CA ILE A 266 1.55 -6.65 -18.92
C ILE A 266 0.81 -6.18 -17.66
N SER A 267 0.27 -7.14 -16.89
CA SER A 267 -0.48 -6.87 -15.66
C SER A 267 -0.38 -8.02 -14.69
N GLY A 268 -0.94 -7.85 -13.48
CA GLY A 268 -1.05 -8.92 -12.49
C GLY A 268 -1.82 -10.16 -12.99
N SER A 269 -2.73 -10.00 -13.96
CA SER A 269 -3.50 -11.11 -14.55
C SER A 269 -2.77 -11.82 -15.72
N THR A 270 -1.63 -11.31 -16.18
CA THR A 270 -0.84 -11.94 -17.24
C THR A 270 -0.28 -13.28 -16.75
N LYS A 271 -0.50 -14.36 -17.51
CA LYS A 271 -0.04 -15.70 -17.15
C LYS A 271 1.49 -15.74 -16.97
N PRO A 272 2.04 -16.48 -16.00
CA PRO A 272 3.48 -16.48 -15.70
C PRO A 272 4.39 -16.77 -16.89
N VAL A 273 4.02 -17.72 -17.76
CA VAL A 273 4.80 -18.09 -18.95
C VAL A 273 4.81 -16.93 -19.96
N GLU A 274 3.66 -16.33 -20.20
CA GLU A 274 3.51 -15.19 -21.11
C GLU A 274 4.25 -13.97 -20.59
N ARG A 275 4.12 -13.68 -19.30
CA ARG A 275 4.85 -12.62 -18.62
C ARG A 275 6.37 -12.77 -18.80
N LYS A 276 6.89 -13.96 -18.55
CA LYS A 276 8.33 -14.24 -18.72
C LYS A 276 8.80 -14.03 -20.16
N ARG A 277 7.97 -14.41 -21.15
CA ARG A 277 8.24 -14.16 -22.57
C ARG A 277 8.31 -12.66 -22.85
N ILE A 278 7.27 -11.91 -22.48
CA ILE A 278 7.18 -10.47 -22.74
C ILE A 278 8.37 -9.72 -22.11
N LEU A 279 8.70 -10.02 -20.86
CA LEU A 279 9.82 -9.38 -20.18
C LEU A 279 11.15 -9.68 -20.84
N LYS A 280 11.37 -10.92 -21.29
CA LYS A 280 12.56 -11.31 -22.03
C LYS A 280 12.65 -10.60 -23.39
N ASP A 281 11.53 -10.48 -24.10
CA ASP A 281 11.46 -9.79 -25.39
C ASP A 281 11.73 -8.29 -25.23
N TYR A 282 11.30 -7.70 -24.12
CA TYR A 282 11.61 -6.32 -23.77
C TYR A 282 13.10 -6.13 -23.40
N GLU A 283 13.68 -7.05 -22.62
CA GLU A 283 15.12 -7.06 -22.30
C GLU A 283 15.99 -7.15 -23.56
N ASN A 284 15.61 -8.00 -24.50
CA ASN A 284 16.32 -8.17 -25.77
C ASN A 284 16.04 -7.06 -26.79
N LYS A 285 15.24 -6.04 -26.41
CA LYS A 285 14.82 -4.93 -27.28
C LYS A 285 14.00 -5.39 -28.52
N SER A 286 13.44 -6.60 -28.50
CA SER A 286 12.46 -7.06 -29.51
C SER A 286 11.13 -6.35 -29.35
N ILE A 287 10.83 -5.88 -28.14
CA ILE A 287 9.72 -5.01 -27.79
C ILE A 287 10.31 -3.69 -27.33
N SER A 288 9.87 -2.57 -27.92
CA SER A 288 10.34 -1.22 -27.58
C SER A 288 9.51 -0.59 -26.48
N VAL A 289 8.21 -0.93 -26.40
CA VAL A 289 7.26 -0.33 -25.47
C VAL A 289 6.56 -1.40 -24.65
N LEU A 290 6.60 -1.26 -23.34
CA LEU A 290 5.91 -2.10 -22.38
C LEU A 290 4.82 -1.28 -21.69
N CYS A 291 3.55 -1.62 -21.91
CA CYS A 291 2.40 -0.99 -21.27
C CYS A 291 2.05 -1.77 -20.01
N ALA A 292 2.22 -1.15 -18.84
CA ALA A 292 2.15 -1.82 -17.55
C ALA A 292 0.97 -1.32 -16.70
N CYS A 293 0.20 -2.27 -16.16
CA CYS A 293 -0.79 -2.00 -15.12
C CYS A 293 -0.43 -2.82 -13.87
N ASP A 294 -0.30 -2.14 -12.72
CA ASP A 294 -0.05 -2.74 -11.40
C ASP A 294 1.21 -3.65 -11.28
N LEU A 295 2.19 -3.46 -12.15
CA LEU A 295 3.48 -4.18 -12.10
C LEU A 295 4.36 -3.82 -10.90
N LEU A 296 3.92 -2.91 -10.05
CA LEU A 296 4.71 -2.38 -8.94
C LEU A 296 5.06 -3.43 -7.88
N ASN A 297 4.20 -4.43 -7.75
CA ASN A 297 4.32 -5.48 -6.73
C ASN A 297 5.16 -6.68 -7.20
N GLU A 298 5.61 -6.68 -8.44
CA GLU A 298 6.30 -7.80 -9.05
C GLU A 298 7.78 -7.47 -9.17
N GLY A 299 8.64 -8.22 -8.58
CA GLY A 299 10.10 -8.06 -8.57
C GLY A 299 10.79 -7.87 -9.94
N TRP A 300 10.07 -7.30 -10.91
CA TRP A 300 10.56 -7.00 -12.25
C TRP A 300 11.66 -5.94 -12.22
N ASP A 301 12.75 -6.23 -12.87
CA ASP A 301 13.90 -5.38 -13.02
C ASP A 301 14.19 -5.12 -14.50
N SER A 302 14.32 -3.86 -14.85
CA SER A 302 14.63 -3.44 -16.23
C SER A 302 15.62 -2.27 -16.26
N PRO A 303 16.90 -2.53 -16.03
CA PRO A 303 17.93 -1.49 -16.03
C PRO A 303 18.04 -0.71 -17.35
N HIS A 304 17.77 -1.39 -18.47
CA HIS A 304 17.86 -0.79 -19.81
C HIS A 304 16.66 0.11 -20.20
N THR A 305 15.64 0.23 -19.35
CA THR A 305 14.55 1.19 -19.58
C THR A 305 15.09 2.62 -19.63
N GLU A 306 14.89 3.30 -20.76
CA GLU A 306 15.41 4.65 -21.00
C GLU A 306 14.35 5.74 -20.77
N VAL A 307 13.06 5.38 -20.88
CA VAL A 307 11.95 6.32 -20.85
C VAL A 307 10.80 5.77 -20.00
N LEU A 308 10.22 6.62 -19.17
CA LEU A 308 8.97 6.36 -18.46
C LEU A 308 7.88 7.33 -18.90
N PHE A 309 6.73 6.79 -19.27
CA PHE A 309 5.50 7.54 -19.50
C PHE A 309 4.58 7.38 -18.29
N MET A 310 4.47 8.43 -17.49
CA MET A 310 3.61 8.49 -16.32
C MET A 310 2.19 8.84 -16.77
N ALA A 311 1.55 7.92 -17.49
CA ALA A 311 0.21 8.11 -18.08
C ALA A 311 -0.92 7.80 -17.09
N ARG A 312 -0.61 7.20 -15.95
CA ARG A 312 -1.54 6.95 -14.84
C ARG A 312 -1.46 8.06 -13.82
N PRO A 313 -2.47 8.92 -13.68
CA PRO A 313 -2.56 9.82 -12.55
C PRO A 313 -2.59 9.04 -11.23
N THR A 314 -1.79 9.44 -10.26
CA THR A 314 -1.80 8.83 -8.93
C THR A 314 -1.62 9.90 -7.83
N MET A 315 -2.39 9.77 -6.77
CA MET A 315 -2.26 10.58 -5.56
C MET A 315 -1.36 9.88 -4.51
N SER A 316 -0.81 8.71 -4.82
CA SER A 316 0.08 7.97 -3.93
C SER A 316 1.54 8.29 -4.24
N LYS A 317 2.22 8.92 -3.28
CA LYS A 317 3.67 9.16 -3.31
C LYS A 317 4.46 7.86 -3.48
N THR A 318 4.09 6.84 -2.73
CA THR A 318 4.74 5.52 -2.76
C THR A 318 4.64 4.88 -4.14
N ILE A 319 3.45 4.87 -4.76
CA ILE A 319 3.25 4.33 -6.11
C ILE A 319 4.12 5.10 -7.11
N TYR A 320 4.11 6.43 -7.04
CA TYR A 320 4.90 7.25 -7.97
C TYR A 320 6.40 6.98 -7.83
N LEU A 321 6.90 6.90 -6.59
CA LEU A 321 8.31 6.56 -6.30
C LEU A 321 8.70 5.16 -6.82
N GLN A 322 7.83 4.19 -6.66
CA GLN A 322 8.05 2.84 -7.15
C GLN A 322 8.11 2.79 -8.69
N GLN A 323 7.21 3.51 -9.37
CA GLN A 323 7.23 3.65 -10.83
C GLN A 323 8.53 4.30 -11.30
N LEU A 324 8.89 5.42 -10.70
CA LEU A 324 10.10 6.16 -11.03
C LEU A 324 11.37 5.29 -10.84
N GLY A 325 11.45 4.58 -9.72
CA GLY A 325 12.59 3.72 -9.39
C GLY A 325 12.82 2.57 -10.36
N ARG A 326 11.79 2.13 -11.10
CA ARG A 326 11.94 1.09 -12.15
C ARG A 326 12.84 1.55 -13.30
N GLY A 327 12.74 2.83 -13.69
CA GLY A 327 13.55 3.38 -14.76
C GLY A 327 14.89 3.97 -14.33
N MET A 328 15.13 4.17 -13.05
CA MET A 328 16.33 4.88 -12.57
C MET A 328 17.57 4.00 -12.40
N ARG A 329 17.48 2.70 -12.59
CA ARG A 329 18.64 1.81 -12.45
C ARG A 329 19.73 2.12 -13.48
N THR A 330 20.97 2.02 -13.03
CA THR A 330 22.15 2.17 -13.89
C THR A 330 22.28 1.00 -14.87
N CYS A 331 22.63 1.32 -16.11
CA CYS A 331 22.94 0.36 -17.16
C CYS A 331 24.04 0.93 -18.06
N GLU A 332 24.83 0.07 -18.67
CA GLU A 332 25.85 0.51 -19.61
C GLU A 332 25.24 1.32 -20.76
N GLY A 333 25.80 2.48 -21.05
CA GLY A 333 25.32 3.39 -22.09
C GLY A 333 24.10 4.24 -21.71
N LYS A 334 23.58 4.12 -20.49
CA LYS A 334 22.45 4.91 -20.00
C LYS A 334 22.94 6.08 -19.12
N GLU A 335 22.85 7.28 -19.65
CA GLU A 335 23.32 8.50 -18.98
C GLU A 335 22.24 9.10 -18.05
N PHE A 336 20.97 8.99 -18.42
CA PHE A 336 19.83 9.52 -17.67
C PHE A 336 18.54 8.74 -17.99
N LEU A 337 17.53 8.96 -17.18
CA LEU A 337 16.16 8.53 -17.42
C LEU A 337 15.36 9.72 -17.92
N MET A 338 14.62 9.56 -19.02
CA MET A 338 13.62 10.53 -19.47
C MET A 338 12.24 10.18 -18.90
N VAL A 339 11.60 11.12 -18.23
CA VAL A 339 10.25 10.97 -17.67
C VAL A 339 9.30 11.92 -18.37
N PHE A 340 8.22 11.38 -18.92
CA PHE A 340 7.10 12.15 -19.46
C PHE A 340 5.94 12.12 -18.45
N ASN A 341 5.64 13.28 -17.86
CA ASN A 341 4.49 13.45 -16.99
C ASN A 341 3.30 13.94 -17.83
N PHE A 342 2.24 13.13 -17.91
CA PHE A 342 0.97 13.54 -18.50
C PHE A 342 0.16 14.27 -17.43
N VAL A 343 -0.02 15.57 -17.63
CA VAL A 343 -0.62 16.49 -16.65
C VAL A 343 -2.03 16.83 -17.09
N ASP A 344 -3.00 16.21 -16.42
CA ASP A 344 -4.42 16.45 -16.62
C ASP A 344 -4.90 17.58 -15.68
N ASN A 345 -6.00 18.27 -16.00
CA ASN A 345 -6.54 19.32 -15.17
C ASN A 345 -7.08 18.74 -13.86
N ALA A 346 -6.60 19.25 -12.74
CA ALA A 346 -7.03 18.83 -11.41
C ALA A 346 -7.18 20.05 -10.49
N ASN A 347 -7.91 19.89 -9.39
CA ASN A 347 -7.90 20.88 -8.32
C ASN A 347 -6.77 20.59 -7.33
N MET A 348 -6.53 21.52 -6.40
CA MET A 348 -5.46 21.37 -5.41
C MET A 348 -5.60 20.12 -4.50
N PHE A 349 -6.81 19.59 -4.36
CA PHE A 349 -7.08 18.44 -3.48
C PHE A 349 -7.01 17.10 -4.18
N ASN A 350 -7.25 17.02 -5.48
CA ASN A 350 -7.14 15.79 -6.26
C ASN A 350 -6.03 15.83 -7.32
N CYS A 351 -5.05 16.71 -7.16
CA CYS A 351 -3.91 16.82 -8.03
C CYS A 351 -3.00 15.59 -7.91
N PRO A 352 -2.67 14.90 -9.00
CA PRO A 352 -1.79 13.76 -8.98
C PRO A 352 -0.33 14.18 -8.70
N TYR A 353 0.48 13.22 -8.26
CA TYR A 353 1.92 13.41 -8.17
C TYR A 353 2.54 13.59 -9.57
N SER A 354 3.52 14.48 -9.61
CA SER A 354 4.46 14.62 -10.72
C SER A 354 5.88 14.59 -10.13
N ILE A 355 6.89 14.44 -10.95
CA ILE A 355 8.27 14.44 -10.45
C ILE A 355 8.63 15.79 -9.81
N HIS A 356 8.11 16.89 -10.33
CA HIS A 356 8.29 18.23 -9.75
C HIS A 356 7.68 18.34 -8.36
N ARG A 357 6.43 17.88 -8.22
CA ARG A 357 5.73 17.89 -6.93
C ARG A 357 6.39 16.96 -5.92
N LEU A 358 6.83 15.77 -6.37
CA LEU A 358 7.50 14.78 -5.53
C LEU A 358 8.78 15.32 -4.88
N PHE A 359 9.57 16.08 -5.64
CA PHE A 359 10.86 16.63 -5.21
C PHE A 359 10.81 18.11 -4.84
N ASN A 360 9.62 18.69 -4.74
CA ASN A 360 9.39 20.08 -4.35
C ASN A 360 10.11 21.08 -5.27
N ILE A 361 9.99 20.88 -6.57
CA ILE A 361 10.60 21.72 -7.61
C ILE A 361 9.52 22.60 -8.23
N GLY A 362 9.58 23.91 -7.93
CA GLY A 362 8.55 24.89 -8.33
C GLY A 362 8.66 25.40 -9.76
N GLU A 363 9.67 24.99 -10.52
CA GLU A 363 9.94 25.48 -11.87
C GLU A 363 10.07 24.33 -12.86
N TYR A 364 9.49 24.48 -14.03
CA TYR A 364 9.57 23.52 -15.12
C TYR A 364 10.42 24.06 -16.27
N HIS A 365 11.41 23.29 -16.68
CA HIS A 365 12.22 23.49 -17.88
C HIS A 365 12.08 22.27 -18.78
N PRO A 366 11.62 22.43 -20.04
CA PRO A 366 11.36 21.29 -20.93
C PRO A 366 12.62 20.43 -21.16
N GLY A 367 12.54 19.13 -20.84
CA GLY A 367 13.67 18.21 -20.96
C GLY A 367 14.82 18.48 -19.99
N GLY A 368 14.65 19.44 -19.08
CA GLY A 368 15.66 19.83 -18.12
C GLY A 368 16.01 18.74 -17.13
N LEU A 369 17.23 18.82 -16.60
CA LEU A 369 17.73 17.93 -15.56
C LEU A 369 17.01 18.24 -14.24
N ILE A 370 16.13 17.35 -13.81
CA ILE A 370 15.31 17.55 -12.59
C ILE A 370 15.92 16.89 -11.36
N LEU A 371 16.63 15.79 -11.56
CA LEU A 371 17.47 15.14 -10.57
C LEU A 371 18.82 14.86 -11.17
N GLY A 372 19.86 15.37 -10.56
CA GLY A 372 21.24 15.20 -10.98
C GLY A 372 22.21 15.42 -9.84
N LYS A 373 23.48 15.24 -10.07
CA LYS A 373 24.53 15.59 -9.10
C LYS A 373 24.50 17.09 -8.84
N LYS A 374 24.89 17.52 -7.65
CA LYS A 374 24.88 18.94 -7.23
C LYS A 374 25.53 19.88 -8.23
N HIS A 375 26.64 19.44 -8.87
CA HIS A 375 27.33 20.21 -9.88
C HIS A 375 26.68 20.22 -11.27
N GLN A 376 25.68 19.33 -11.50
CA GLN A 376 24.93 19.20 -12.74
C GLN A 376 23.55 19.87 -12.70
N ILE A 377 23.11 20.33 -11.54
CA ILE A 377 21.80 21.01 -11.37
C ILE A 377 21.94 22.44 -11.90
N LYS A 378 22.10 22.57 -13.21
CA LYS A 378 21.99 23.81 -13.95
C LYS A 378 21.06 23.56 -15.11
N TRP A 379 20.14 24.49 -15.32
CA TRP A 379 19.11 24.42 -16.35
C TRP A 379 19.62 24.70 -17.77
N ASP A 380 20.93 24.85 -17.97
CA ASP A 380 21.58 25.13 -19.24
C ASP A 380 21.73 23.91 -20.16
N ASN A 381 21.42 22.71 -19.68
CA ASN A 381 21.51 21.44 -20.42
C ASN A 381 20.16 20.87 -20.82
N ASP A 382 19.24 21.73 -21.24
CA ASP A 382 17.97 21.29 -21.78
C ASP A 382 18.18 20.53 -23.10
N MET A 383 17.68 19.31 -23.17
CA MET A 383 17.81 18.47 -24.35
C MET A 383 17.05 19.05 -25.57
N PHE A 384 16.12 19.98 -25.34
CA PHE A 384 15.33 20.69 -26.36
C PHE A 384 15.66 22.19 -26.46
N ALA A 385 16.69 22.69 -25.76
CA ALA A 385 17.02 24.10 -25.65
C ALA A 385 17.49 24.77 -26.94
N LYS A 386 17.78 24.03 -27.99
CA LYS A 386 18.32 24.58 -29.27
C LYS A 386 17.25 25.01 -30.26
N GLY A 387 16.19 25.64 -29.80
CA GLY A 387 15.21 26.29 -30.68
C GLY A 387 14.09 25.38 -31.21
N GLU A 388 14.09 24.12 -30.88
CA GLU A 388 12.99 23.20 -31.16
C GLU A 388 11.97 23.30 -30.02
N LYS A 389 11.06 24.26 -30.12
CA LYS A 389 9.88 24.28 -29.24
C LYS A 389 9.01 23.10 -29.64
N PRO A 390 8.63 22.20 -28.69
CA PRO A 390 7.65 21.19 -28.99
C PRO A 390 6.37 21.86 -29.50
N GLU A 391 5.95 21.49 -30.69
CA GLU A 391 4.70 21.96 -31.27
C GLU A 391 3.50 21.37 -30.52
N VAL A 392 2.36 21.97 -30.71
CA VAL A 392 1.07 21.43 -30.25
C VAL A 392 0.83 20.08 -30.92
N LEU A 393 0.69 19.03 -30.12
CA LEU A 393 0.33 17.69 -30.60
C LEU A 393 -1.18 17.57 -30.61
N LEU A 394 -1.78 17.64 -31.80
CA LEU A 394 -3.24 17.55 -31.98
C LEU A 394 -3.98 18.58 -31.08
N ASP A 395 -4.93 18.09 -30.29
CA ASP A 395 -5.71 18.89 -29.36
C ASP A 395 -5.02 19.07 -28.00
N TYR A 396 -3.82 18.52 -27.83
CA TYR A 396 -3.10 18.48 -26.58
C TYR A 396 -1.76 19.22 -26.70
N PRO A 397 -1.65 20.43 -26.14
CA PRO A 397 -0.40 21.17 -26.20
C PRO A 397 0.67 20.54 -25.31
N VAL A 398 1.85 20.35 -25.85
CA VAL A 398 3.05 20.17 -25.05
C VAL A 398 3.53 21.57 -24.67
N HIS A 399 3.48 21.87 -23.38
CA HIS A 399 4.00 23.14 -22.88
C HIS A 399 5.51 23.06 -22.75
N ALA A 400 6.19 23.64 -23.71
CA ALA A 400 7.61 23.85 -23.70
C ALA A 400 7.89 25.35 -23.67
N THR A 401 7.63 25.93 -22.53
CA THR A 401 8.11 27.27 -22.23
C THR A 401 9.47 27.16 -21.55
N ASP A 402 10.30 28.18 -21.68
CA ASP A 402 11.60 28.22 -20.98
C ASP A 402 11.41 28.13 -19.45
N TYR A 403 10.22 28.48 -18.99
CA TYR A 403 9.87 28.52 -17.58
C TYR A 403 8.34 28.36 -17.40
N GLU A 404 7.93 27.50 -16.48
CA GLU A 404 6.55 27.36 -16.03
C GLU A 404 6.52 27.20 -14.51
N PRO A 405 5.82 28.08 -13.76
CA PRO A 405 5.63 27.88 -12.33
C PRO A 405 4.71 26.68 -12.06
N ILE A 406 5.03 25.92 -11.04
CA ILE A 406 4.27 24.72 -10.64
C ILE A 406 3.69 24.94 -9.25
N ASP A 407 2.40 24.68 -9.09
CA ASP A 407 1.76 24.63 -7.78
C ASP A 407 2.25 23.40 -7.01
N LEU A 408 2.93 23.67 -5.90
CA LEU A 408 3.48 22.65 -5.01
C LEU A 408 2.59 22.37 -3.80
N PHE A 409 1.35 22.86 -3.78
CA PHE A 409 0.45 22.60 -2.68
C PHE A 409 0.21 21.10 -2.52
N ASN A 410 0.60 20.58 -1.36
CA ASN A 410 0.47 19.17 -1.01
C ASN A 410 -0.33 19.02 0.28
N TRP A 411 -1.65 18.86 0.15
CA TRP A 411 -2.53 18.70 1.29
C TRP A 411 -2.30 17.37 2.03
N GLN A 412 -1.82 16.33 1.33
CA GLN A 412 -1.54 15.03 1.95
C GLN A 412 -0.45 15.14 3.03
N GLU A 413 0.59 15.94 2.77
CA GLU A 413 1.64 16.19 3.78
C GLU A 413 1.09 16.95 4.99
N LYS A 414 0.12 17.85 4.79
CA LYS A 414 -0.55 18.55 5.89
C LYS A 414 -1.48 17.62 6.66
N ALA A 415 -2.21 16.74 5.97
CA ALA A 415 -3.12 15.78 6.58
C ALA A 415 -2.40 14.67 7.36
N LYS A 416 -1.12 14.45 7.11
CA LYS A 416 -0.32 13.39 7.73
C LYS A 416 -0.35 13.44 9.26
N ASP A 417 -0.27 14.66 9.81
CA ASP A 417 -0.27 14.88 11.26
C ASP A 417 -1.67 15.16 11.83
N MET A 418 -2.70 15.09 10.99
CA MET A 418 -4.09 15.30 11.39
C MET A 418 -4.82 13.97 11.53
N ILE A 419 -5.92 13.99 12.27
CA ILE A 419 -6.85 12.87 12.38
C ILE A 419 -8.10 13.11 11.52
N SER A 420 -8.60 12.07 10.88
CA SER A 420 -9.86 12.11 10.15
C SER A 420 -11.06 12.22 11.11
N GLN A 421 -12.23 12.56 10.58
CA GLN A 421 -13.48 12.55 11.39
C GLN A 421 -13.74 11.15 11.99
N LEU A 422 -13.41 10.08 11.27
CA LEU A 422 -13.51 8.72 11.78
C LEU A 422 -12.56 8.48 12.96
N GLU A 423 -11.32 8.93 12.87
CA GLU A 423 -10.34 8.85 13.96
C GLU A 423 -10.79 9.70 15.17
N LEU A 424 -11.36 10.88 14.92
CA LEU A 424 -11.94 11.69 15.99
C LEU A 424 -13.06 10.93 16.71
N THR A 425 -13.97 10.26 15.97
CA THR A 425 -15.02 9.42 16.54
C THR A 425 -14.46 8.31 17.44
N ARG A 426 -13.32 7.73 17.09
CA ARG A 426 -12.64 6.68 17.88
C ARG A 426 -12.00 7.21 19.17
N ARG A 427 -11.82 8.51 19.28
CA ARG A 427 -11.15 9.15 20.43
C ARG A 427 -12.12 9.84 21.40
N VAL A 428 -13.40 9.88 21.08
CA VAL A 428 -14.44 10.54 21.89
C VAL A 428 -15.63 9.63 22.11
N SER A 429 -16.39 9.88 23.16
CA SER A 429 -17.52 9.04 23.61
C SER A 429 -18.83 9.26 22.86
N VAL A 430 -18.80 9.87 21.67
CA VAL A 430 -19.99 10.17 20.87
C VAL A 430 -19.96 9.50 19.51
N GLN A 431 -21.14 9.37 18.93
CA GLN A 431 -21.31 8.72 17.64
C GLN A 431 -20.92 9.67 16.50
N SER A 432 -20.52 9.09 15.36
CA SER A 432 -20.11 9.81 14.15
C SER A 432 -21.17 10.81 13.70
N GLU A 433 -22.45 10.44 13.80
CA GLU A 433 -23.58 11.30 13.40
C GLU A 433 -23.69 12.57 14.26
N THR A 434 -23.28 12.49 15.54
CA THR A 434 -23.24 13.66 16.42
C THR A 434 -22.16 14.64 15.98
N ILE A 435 -20.97 14.12 15.65
CA ILE A 435 -19.86 14.94 15.14
C ILE A 435 -20.26 15.57 13.80
N GLU A 436 -20.83 14.79 12.89
CA GLU A 436 -21.29 15.28 11.60
C GLU A 436 -22.33 16.39 11.72
N ARG A 437 -23.30 16.22 12.62
CA ARG A 437 -24.29 17.24 12.92
C ARG A 437 -23.66 18.52 13.47
N TYR A 438 -22.71 18.41 14.42
CA TYR A 438 -22.04 19.57 15.00
C TYR A 438 -21.17 20.32 13.98
N VAL A 439 -20.57 19.58 13.04
CA VAL A 439 -19.85 20.21 11.92
C VAL A 439 -20.82 20.94 11.00
N LYS A 440 -21.96 20.34 10.64
CA LYS A 440 -23.00 21.00 9.82
C LYS A 440 -23.60 22.23 10.49
N GLU A 441 -23.76 22.20 11.81
CA GLU A 441 -24.28 23.31 12.62
C GLU A 441 -23.19 24.39 12.88
N GLY A 442 -21.97 24.20 12.39
CA GLY A 442 -20.84 25.12 12.64
C GLY A 442 -20.33 25.15 14.09
N LYS A 443 -20.76 24.21 14.95
CA LYS A 443 -20.25 24.06 16.31
C LYS A 443 -18.83 23.53 16.36
N ILE A 444 -18.48 22.69 15.41
CA ILE A 444 -17.13 22.17 15.21
C ILE A 444 -16.69 22.55 13.81
N VAL A 445 -15.61 23.30 13.70
CA VAL A 445 -14.99 23.67 12.41
C VAL A 445 -13.79 22.77 12.20
N PRO A 446 -13.74 21.97 11.11
CA PRO A 446 -12.55 21.19 10.76
C PRO A 446 -11.34 22.08 10.55
N ASP A 447 -10.14 21.58 10.88
CA ASP A 447 -8.89 22.30 10.61
C ASP A 447 -8.51 22.24 9.13
N MET A 448 -8.97 21.20 8.43
CA MET A 448 -8.90 21.08 6.98
C MET A 448 -10.08 20.30 6.45
N GLU A 449 -10.58 20.75 5.30
CA GLU A 449 -11.66 20.08 4.58
C GLU A 449 -11.22 19.81 3.14
N VAL A 450 -11.32 18.54 2.71
CA VAL A 450 -10.89 18.08 1.39
C VAL A 450 -12.13 17.64 0.61
N PRO A 451 -12.52 18.36 -0.46
CA PRO A 451 -13.70 18.01 -1.24
C PRO A 451 -13.60 16.63 -1.91
N ILE A 452 -14.74 15.90 -1.89
CA ILE A 452 -14.92 14.62 -2.60
C ILE A 452 -16.11 14.79 -3.54
N GLY A 453 -15.87 15.23 -4.76
CA GLY A 453 -16.97 15.57 -5.67
C GLY A 453 -17.76 16.80 -5.19
N GLU A 454 -18.99 16.98 -5.70
CA GLU A 454 -19.76 18.22 -5.50
C GLU A 454 -20.36 18.40 -4.11
N HIS A 455 -20.62 17.31 -3.37
CA HIS A 455 -21.44 17.37 -2.16
C HIS A 455 -20.86 16.71 -0.92
N ARG A 456 -19.63 16.17 -1.01
CA ARG A 456 -18.98 15.48 0.09
C ARG A 456 -17.56 15.99 0.30
N SER A 457 -17.10 15.92 1.53
CA SER A 457 -15.72 16.25 1.90
C SER A 457 -15.21 15.36 3.01
N PHE A 458 -13.92 15.10 3.00
CA PHE A 458 -13.20 14.58 4.15
C PHE A 458 -12.86 15.73 5.07
N LYS A 459 -13.02 15.50 6.37
CA LYS A 459 -12.74 16.47 7.42
C LYS A 459 -11.60 15.97 8.27
N TYR A 460 -10.62 16.83 8.49
CA TYR A 460 -9.44 16.57 9.28
C TYR A 460 -9.33 17.54 10.43
N PHE A 461 -8.80 17.03 11.56
CA PHE A 461 -8.69 17.75 12.81
C PHE A 461 -7.27 17.59 13.37
N LEU A 462 -6.74 18.61 14.02
CA LEU A 462 -5.52 18.51 14.78
C LEU A 462 -5.72 17.62 16.01
N PRO A 463 -4.83 16.65 16.28
CA PRO A 463 -4.99 15.73 17.42
C PRO A 463 -5.14 16.42 18.77
N GLU A 464 -4.47 17.56 18.99
CA GLU A 464 -4.51 18.36 20.20
C GLU A 464 -5.88 19.00 20.46
N ARG A 465 -6.78 19.02 19.48
CA ARG A 465 -8.16 19.50 19.68
C ARG A 465 -9.05 18.49 20.41
N VAL A 466 -8.67 17.20 20.44
CA VAL A 466 -9.51 16.16 21.06
C VAL A 466 -9.85 16.47 22.51
N PRO A 467 -8.88 16.75 23.40
CA PRO A 467 -9.21 17.10 24.80
C PRO A 467 -9.98 18.41 24.90
N VAL A 468 -9.77 19.37 24.01
CA VAL A 468 -10.51 20.65 24.00
C VAL A 468 -11.99 20.41 23.67
N LEU A 469 -12.28 19.64 22.63
CA LEU A 469 -13.63 19.26 22.21
C LEU A 469 -14.35 18.46 23.34
N CYS A 470 -13.63 17.52 23.96
CA CYS A 470 -14.18 16.76 25.09
C CYS A 470 -14.59 17.67 26.24
N LYS A 471 -13.77 18.66 26.58
CA LYS A 471 -14.10 19.64 27.63
C LYS A 471 -15.26 20.54 27.23
N GLU A 472 -15.29 21.02 26.00
CA GLU A 472 -16.30 21.95 25.49
C GLU A 472 -17.70 21.30 25.45
N PHE A 473 -17.78 20.06 24.96
CA PHE A 473 -19.04 19.36 24.76
C PHE A 473 -19.40 18.36 25.88
N GLY A 474 -18.58 18.25 26.92
CA GLY A 474 -18.79 17.30 28.01
C GLY A 474 -18.61 15.83 27.59
N TRP A 475 -17.78 15.57 26.58
CA TRP A 475 -17.49 14.22 26.11
C TRP A 475 -16.37 13.57 26.93
N VAL A 476 -16.35 12.24 26.96
CA VAL A 476 -15.27 11.48 27.56
C VAL A 476 -14.25 11.16 26.46
N GLN A 477 -13.00 11.49 26.70
CA GLN A 477 -11.92 11.08 25.80
C GLN A 477 -11.67 9.57 25.96
N ILE A 478 -11.72 8.83 24.84
CA ILE A 478 -11.41 7.40 24.83
C ILE A 478 -9.89 7.23 24.80
N THR A 479 -9.37 6.50 25.77
CA THR A 479 -7.95 6.19 25.96
C THR A 479 -7.76 4.68 26.08
N ALA A 480 -6.52 4.19 26.00
CA ALA A 480 -6.23 2.79 26.25
C ALA A 480 -6.73 2.28 27.61
N ALA A 481 -6.79 3.14 28.61
CA ALA A 481 -7.22 2.78 29.96
C ALA A 481 -8.74 2.59 30.11
N ASN A 482 -9.56 3.31 29.34
CA ASN A 482 -11.03 3.27 29.47
C ASN A 482 -11.73 2.63 28.25
N LYS A 483 -11.03 2.27 27.21
CA LYS A 483 -11.60 1.74 25.96
C LYS A 483 -12.44 0.49 26.18
N LYS A 484 -11.98 -0.44 27.03
CA LYS A 484 -12.74 -1.62 27.41
C LYS A 484 -14.10 -1.25 28.05
N ASN A 485 -14.11 -0.33 29.01
CA ASN A 485 -15.34 0.08 29.68
C ASN A 485 -16.31 0.74 28.70
N MET A 486 -15.81 1.55 27.77
CA MET A 486 -16.64 2.18 26.72
C MET A 486 -17.25 1.13 25.78
N PHE A 487 -16.49 0.08 25.41
CA PHE A 487 -17.01 -1.05 24.65
C PHE A 487 -18.10 -1.83 25.41
N MET A 488 -17.86 -2.12 26.69
CA MET A 488 -18.82 -2.83 27.54
C MET A 488 -20.12 -2.02 27.72
N ASP A 489 -20.02 -0.71 27.92
CA ASP A 489 -21.18 0.18 28.03
C ASP A 489 -21.99 0.22 26.73
N MET A 490 -21.32 0.29 25.57
CA MET A 490 -21.99 0.22 24.28
C MET A 490 -22.71 -1.11 24.07
N ALA A 491 -22.09 -2.21 24.46
CA ALA A 491 -22.68 -3.54 24.36
C ALA A 491 -23.86 -3.71 25.33
N LYS A 492 -23.82 -3.08 26.52
CA LYS A 492 -24.93 -3.08 27.49
C LYS A 492 -26.15 -2.32 27.00
N GLN A 493 -25.95 -1.18 26.32
CA GLN A 493 -27.03 -0.31 25.85
C GLN A 493 -27.65 -0.75 24.52
N MET A 494 -26.98 -1.46 23.72
CA MET A 494 -27.31 -2.09 22.44
C MET A 494 -28.59 -1.60 21.73
N ASN A 495 -28.53 -0.41 21.14
CA ASN A 495 -29.61 0.09 20.29
C ASN A 495 -29.69 -0.74 18.99
N MET A 496 -30.85 -1.36 18.71
CA MET A 496 -31.03 -2.30 17.64
C MET A 496 -32.15 -1.89 16.69
N SER A 497 -31.85 -1.92 15.39
CA SER A 497 -32.87 -1.92 14.33
C SER A 497 -33.20 -3.33 13.86
N TYR A 498 -32.27 -4.26 14.00
CA TYR A 498 -32.32 -5.71 13.74
C TYR A 498 -31.63 -6.44 14.90
N SER A 499 -31.87 -7.75 15.02
CA SER A 499 -31.21 -8.57 16.05
C SER A 499 -29.73 -8.87 15.78
N TYR A 500 -29.13 -8.29 14.75
CA TYR A 500 -27.81 -8.68 14.24
C TYR A 500 -26.64 -8.39 15.21
N LYS A 501 -26.69 -7.31 15.99
CA LYS A 501 -25.58 -6.96 16.91
C LYS A 501 -25.36 -8.01 18.00
N PRO A 502 -26.38 -8.39 18.79
CA PRO A 502 -26.17 -9.41 19.82
C PRO A 502 -25.83 -10.78 19.25
N VAL A 503 -26.38 -11.16 18.08
CA VAL A 503 -26.03 -12.41 17.41
C VAL A 503 -24.56 -12.39 16.96
N PHE A 504 -24.11 -11.27 16.40
CA PHE A 504 -22.69 -11.10 16.00
C PHE A 504 -21.76 -11.19 17.22
N ILE A 505 -22.09 -10.52 18.33
CA ILE A 505 -21.25 -10.56 19.55
C ILE A 505 -21.18 -12.00 20.07
N LYS A 506 -22.29 -12.72 20.11
CA LYS A 506 -22.30 -14.14 20.56
C LYS A 506 -21.43 -15.01 19.65
N ALA A 507 -21.53 -14.84 18.33
CA ALA A 507 -20.71 -15.57 17.38
C ALA A 507 -19.21 -15.25 17.55
N LEU A 508 -18.86 -13.99 17.74
CA LEU A 508 -17.49 -13.58 18.02
C LEU A 508 -16.95 -14.26 19.31
N LEU A 509 -17.71 -14.19 20.40
CA LEU A 509 -17.30 -14.76 21.70
C LEU A 509 -17.17 -16.28 21.67
N GLU A 510 -17.92 -16.97 20.81
CA GLU A 510 -17.87 -18.44 20.68
C GLU A 510 -16.59 -18.90 19.98
N HIS A 511 -16.11 -18.14 19.00
CA HIS A 511 -14.99 -18.51 18.15
C HIS A 511 -13.70 -17.72 18.42
N MET A 512 -13.76 -16.75 19.35
CA MET A 512 -12.62 -15.90 19.68
C MET A 512 -11.59 -16.65 20.53
N ASP A 513 -10.33 -16.57 20.15
CA ASP A 513 -9.21 -17.10 20.90
C ASP A 513 -8.75 -16.15 22.03
N SER A 514 -7.66 -16.51 22.72
CA SER A 514 -7.09 -15.74 23.83
C SER A 514 -6.57 -14.36 23.41
N GLU A 515 -6.27 -14.17 22.12
CA GLU A 515 -5.82 -12.90 21.54
C GLU A 515 -6.98 -12.02 21.03
N GLY A 516 -8.19 -12.52 21.13
CA GLY A 516 -9.38 -11.82 20.64
C GLY A 516 -9.64 -11.97 19.15
N GLU A 517 -9.03 -12.98 18.49
CA GLU A 517 -9.16 -13.25 17.07
C GLU A 517 -10.15 -14.37 16.81
N ALA A 518 -11.03 -14.20 15.82
CA ALA A 518 -11.93 -15.23 15.32
C ALA A 518 -11.90 -15.23 13.78
N ARG A 519 -12.01 -16.41 13.18
CA ARG A 519 -12.10 -16.51 11.71
C ARG A 519 -13.47 -15.98 11.27
N LEU A 520 -13.47 -15.15 10.24
CA LEU A 520 -14.72 -14.56 9.73
C LEU A 520 -15.70 -15.65 9.24
N GLU A 521 -15.20 -16.73 8.64
CA GLU A 521 -16.03 -17.85 8.19
C GLU A 521 -16.76 -18.55 9.36
N ASP A 522 -16.09 -18.76 10.51
CA ASP A 522 -16.70 -19.37 11.69
C ASP A 522 -17.80 -18.46 12.28
N ILE A 523 -17.57 -17.14 12.26
CA ILE A 523 -18.57 -16.15 12.66
C ILE A 523 -19.77 -16.17 11.70
N VAL A 524 -19.53 -16.28 10.39
CA VAL A 524 -20.59 -16.39 9.36
C VAL A 524 -21.45 -17.61 9.61
N ASP A 525 -20.83 -18.77 9.86
CA ASP A 525 -21.54 -20.03 10.10
C ASP A 525 -22.39 -19.97 11.38
N GLU A 526 -21.84 -19.47 12.48
CA GLU A 526 -22.56 -19.31 13.76
C GLU A 526 -23.70 -18.30 13.63
N PHE A 527 -23.45 -17.18 12.96
CA PHE A 527 -24.46 -16.15 12.71
C PHE A 527 -25.61 -16.68 11.86
N LYS A 528 -25.31 -17.41 10.79
CA LYS A 528 -26.27 -18.07 9.91
C LYS A 528 -27.10 -19.11 10.68
N TYR A 529 -26.41 -19.97 11.45
CA TYR A 529 -27.04 -21.01 12.25
C TYR A 529 -28.12 -20.44 13.19
N PHE A 530 -27.87 -19.33 13.84
CA PHE A 530 -28.84 -18.71 14.74
C PHE A 530 -30.20 -18.45 14.06
N TYR A 531 -30.19 -17.89 12.85
CA TYR A 531 -31.42 -17.56 12.11
C TYR A 531 -32.07 -18.79 11.48
N GLU A 532 -31.30 -19.73 11.00
CA GLU A 532 -31.78 -20.98 10.43
C GLU A 532 -32.45 -21.86 11.52
N ASP A 533 -31.84 -21.91 12.71
CA ASP A 533 -32.40 -22.64 13.85
C ASP A 533 -33.77 -22.05 14.28
N ARG A 534 -33.90 -20.74 14.33
CA ARG A 534 -35.19 -20.09 14.62
C ARG A 534 -36.27 -20.46 13.60
N ILE A 535 -35.92 -20.48 12.31
CA ILE A 535 -36.86 -20.91 11.23
C ILE A 535 -37.24 -22.36 11.43
N THR A 536 -36.29 -23.23 11.73
CA THR A 536 -36.53 -24.66 11.97
C THR A 536 -37.48 -24.90 13.16
N GLN A 537 -37.37 -24.02 14.18
CA GLN A 537 -38.29 -24.06 15.35
C GLN A 537 -39.64 -23.41 15.07
N GLY A 538 -39.91 -22.97 13.84
CA GLY A 538 -41.17 -22.29 13.48
C GLY A 538 -41.26 -20.84 13.99
N LEU A 539 -40.15 -20.27 14.39
CA LEU A 539 -40.07 -18.88 14.85
C LEU A 539 -39.61 -17.95 13.68
N PRO A 540 -40.05 -16.68 13.67
CA PRO A 540 -39.56 -15.75 12.65
C PRO A 540 -38.06 -15.55 12.82
N ALA A 541 -37.32 -15.58 11.73
CA ALA A 541 -35.87 -15.29 11.74
C ALA A 541 -35.61 -13.87 12.25
N GLU A 542 -36.43 -12.91 11.81
CA GLU A 542 -36.31 -11.50 12.16
C GLU A 542 -37.71 -10.85 12.18
N LYS A 543 -37.88 -9.73 12.90
CA LYS A 543 -39.13 -8.96 12.88
C LYS A 543 -39.35 -8.18 11.57
N LYS A 544 -38.31 -7.99 10.80
CA LYS A 544 -38.31 -7.25 9.54
C LYS A 544 -37.86 -8.17 8.39
N PRO A 545 -38.18 -7.84 7.13
CA PRO A 545 -37.67 -8.57 5.99
C PRO A 545 -36.15 -8.67 6.03
N CYS A 546 -35.59 -9.87 5.87
CA CYS A 546 -34.17 -10.14 5.89
C CYS A 546 -33.78 -11.21 4.85
N ILE A 547 -32.51 -11.42 4.63
CA ILE A 547 -32.02 -12.40 3.66
C ILE A 547 -32.43 -13.83 4.02
N PHE A 548 -32.53 -14.14 5.31
CA PHE A 548 -32.88 -15.48 5.81
C PHE A 548 -34.33 -15.87 5.52
N THR A 549 -35.25 -14.90 5.47
CA THR A 549 -36.66 -15.14 5.13
C THR A 549 -36.91 -15.24 3.63
N LYS A 550 -36.05 -14.64 2.81
CA LYS A 550 -36.17 -14.69 1.35
C LYS A 550 -35.62 -15.98 0.74
N GLY A 551 -34.71 -16.66 1.42
CA GLY A 551 -34.00 -17.84 0.90
C GLY A 551 -33.03 -17.53 -0.25
N GLY A 552 -32.25 -18.54 -0.66
CA GLY A 552 -31.33 -18.42 -1.80
C GLY A 552 -30.07 -17.55 -1.54
N TYR A 553 -29.76 -17.19 -0.30
CA TYR A 553 -28.55 -16.47 0.08
C TYR A 553 -27.33 -17.42 0.13
N THR A 554 -26.18 -16.85 -0.08
CA THR A 554 -24.87 -17.52 0.03
C THR A 554 -24.13 -17.06 1.29
N ASP A 555 -23.07 -17.77 1.69
CA ASP A 555 -22.21 -17.36 2.81
C ASP A 555 -21.60 -15.97 2.56
N LYS A 556 -21.31 -15.61 1.31
CA LYS A 556 -20.86 -14.25 0.95
C LYS A 556 -21.93 -13.18 1.21
N ASP A 557 -23.20 -13.50 1.05
CA ASP A 557 -24.29 -12.56 1.36
C ASP A 557 -24.41 -12.34 2.87
N VAL A 558 -24.22 -13.39 3.66
CA VAL A 558 -24.19 -13.32 5.13
C VAL A 558 -22.95 -12.54 5.59
N GLU A 559 -21.79 -12.83 5.04
CA GLU A 559 -20.54 -12.08 5.29
C GLU A 559 -20.73 -10.58 5.03
N LYS A 560 -21.27 -10.23 3.87
CA LYS A 560 -21.56 -8.84 3.51
C LYS A 560 -22.54 -8.18 4.46
N LEU A 561 -23.58 -8.91 4.90
CA LEU A 561 -24.53 -8.43 5.89
C LEU A 561 -23.83 -8.12 7.23
N ILE A 562 -23.02 -9.05 7.73
CA ILE A 562 -22.28 -8.89 8.99
C ILE A 562 -21.37 -7.66 8.93
N LEU A 563 -20.56 -7.56 7.89
CA LEU A 563 -19.57 -6.49 7.74
C LEU A 563 -20.21 -5.11 7.53
N SER A 564 -21.37 -5.03 6.89
CA SER A 564 -22.04 -3.76 6.58
C SER A 564 -22.96 -3.25 7.69
N MET A 565 -23.42 -4.10 8.59
CA MET A 565 -24.38 -3.71 9.63
C MET A 565 -23.87 -3.89 11.07
N PRO A 566 -23.83 -5.10 11.67
CA PRO A 566 -23.46 -5.20 13.07
C PRO A 566 -21.98 -4.88 13.30
N PHE A 567 -21.09 -5.39 12.48
CA PHE A 567 -19.65 -5.18 12.60
C PHE A 567 -19.25 -3.72 12.36
N LYS A 568 -19.80 -3.08 11.33
CA LYS A 568 -19.46 -1.72 10.91
C LYS A 568 -19.51 -0.71 12.07
N ARG A 569 -20.49 -0.87 12.93
CA ARG A 569 -20.68 0.01 14.10
C ARG A 569 -19.53 -0.11 15.10
N PHE A 570 -19.06 -1.32 15.37
CA PHE A 570 -17.93 -1.57 16.27
C PHE A 570 -16.60 -1.17 15.63
N GLU A 571 -16.47 -1.37 14.32
CA GLU A 571 -15.31 -0.93 13.55
C GLU A 571 -15.17 0.60 13.56
N ASP A 572 -16.25 1.32 13.34
CA ASP A 572 -16.25 2.79 13.32
C ASP A 572 -15.82 3.36 14.68
N MET A 573 -16.16 2.69 15.79
CA MET A 573 -15.70 3.05 17.12
C MET A 573 -14.27 2.55 17.44
N GLY A 574 -13.66 1.77 16.57
CA GLY A 574 -12.33 1.19 16.77
C GLY A 574 -12.28 0.09 17.83
N PHE A 575 -13.40 -0.56 18.12
CA PHE A 575 -13.48 -1.64 19.12
C PHE A 575 -13.20 -3.02 18.54
N ILE A 576 -13.57 -3.22 17.29
CA ILE A 576 -13.38 -4.48 16.58
C ILE A 576 -12.81 -4.18 15.18
N HIS A 577 -11.87 -4.98 14.73
CA HIS A 577 -11.17 -4.80 13.46
C HIS A 577 -11.37 -5.99 12.54
N HIS A 578 -11.32 -5.75 11.23
CA HIS A 578 -11.37 -6.78 10.20
C HIS A 578 -10.09 -6.76 9.36
N SER A 579 -9.37 -7.86 9.38
CA SER A 579 -8.24 -8.09 8.48
C SER A 579 -8.71 -8.88 7.25
N LYS A 580 -8.89 -8.19 6.13
CA LYS A 580 -9.26 -8.84 4.86
C LYS A 580 -8.24 -9.88 4.41
N CYS A 581 -6.95 -9.57 4.59
CA CYS A 581 -5.87 -10.46 4.17
C CYS A 581 -5.86 -11.78 4.92
N LEU A 582 -6.20 -11.74 6.20
CA LEU A 582 -6.19 -12.91 7.09
C LEU A 582 -7.56 -13.58 7.20
N GLY A 583 -8.63 -12.91 6.79
CA GLY A 583 -10.00 -13.39 6.96
C GLY A 583 -10.41 -13.51 8.43
N ILE A 584 -9.92 -12.60 9.30
CA ILE A 584 -10.21 -12.61 10.73
C ILE A 584 -10.89 -11.34 11.20
N ILE A 585 -11.70 -11.49 12.23
CA ILE A 585 -12.25 -10.42 13.05
C ILE A 585 -11.47 -10.42 14.38
N GLN A 586 -11.07 -9.25 14.84
CA GLN A 586 -10.26 -9.10 16.04
C GLN A 586 -10.85 -8.03 16.96
N LEU A 587 -10.97 -8.37 18.24
CA LEU A 587 -11.25 -7.38 19.29
C LEU A 587 -9.99 -6.54 19.52
N ASP A 588 -10.15 -5.22 19.66
CA ASP A 588 -9.02 -4.29 19.79
C ASP A 588 -8.06 -4.67 20.93
N HIS A 589 -6.76 -4.59 20.67
CA HIS A 589 -5.72 -4.98 21.64
C HIS A 589 -5.80 -4.21 22.96
N GLN A 590 -6.17 -2.94 22.93
CA GLN A 590 -6.32 -2.14 24.15
C GLN A 590 -7.52 -2.61 24.99
N ILE A 591 -8.54 -3.21 24.34
CA ILE A 591 -9.64 -3.87 25.04
C ILE A 591 -9.16 -5.20 25.58
N MET A 592 -8.53 -6.04 24.75
CA MET A 592 -8.06 -7.38 25.14
C MET A 592 -7.10 -7.36 26.32
N LYS A 593 -6.24 -6.35 26.40
CA LYS A 593 -5.28 -6.20 27.50
C LYS A 593 -5.94 -6.23 28.89
N TYR A 594 -7.19 -5.79 29.01
CA TYR A 594 -7.95 -5.72 30.26
C TYR A 594 -9.19 -6.61 30.25
N PHE A 595 -9.34 -7.44 29.22
CA PHE A 595 -10.51 -8.29 29.03
C PHE A 595 -10.38 -9.58 29.87
N THR A 596 -11.47 -9.97 30.53
CA THR A 596 -11.50 -11.10 31.47
C THR A 596 -12.65 -12.05 31.12
N ASP A 597 -12.60 -13.29 31.66
CA ASP A 597 -13.70 -14.25 31.50
C ASP A 597 -15.03 -13.70 32.03
N ASN A 598 -15.00 -12.89 33.08
CA ASN A 598 -16.20 -12.21 33.57
C ASN A 598 -16.78 -11.22 32.53
N ASP A 599 -15.92 -10.56 31.73
CA ASP A 599 -16.39 -9.68 30.65
C ASP A 599 -17.08 -10.48 29.54
N VAL A 600 -16.57 -11.68 29.24
CA VAL A 600 -17.20 -12.63 28.29
C VAL A 600 -18.61 -13.00 28.78
N GLU A 601 -18.75 -13.40 30.05
CA GLU A 601 -20.04 -13.73 30.64
C GLU A 601 -21.03 -12.55 30.63
N LEU A 602 -20.54 -11.37 30.95
CA LEU A 602 -21.37 -10.13 30.91
C LEU A 602 -21.83 -9.83 29.48
N LEU A 603 -20.97 -9.95 28.47
CA LEU A 603 -21.35 -9.72 27.08
C LEU A 603 -22.37 -10.74 26.59
N ARG A 604 -22.22 -12.02 26.97
CA ARG A 604 -23.23 -13.07 26.69
C ARG A 604 -24.57 -12.70 27.32
N LYS A 605 -24.56 -12.29 28.60
CA LYS A 605 -25.74 -11.87 29.32
C LYS A 605 -26.43 -10.65 28.71
N TYR A 606 -25.64 -9.64 28.29
CA TYR A 606 -26.19 -8.47 27.60
C TYR A 606 -26.81 -8.85 26.25
N SER A 607 -26.16 -9.70 25.49
CA SER A 607 -26.67 -10.18 24.21
C SER A 607 -27.94 -11.02 24.34
N ASP A 608 -28.02 -11.93 25.31
CA ASP A 608 -29.21 -12.76 25.58
C ASP A 608 -30.39 -11.90 26.05
N LYS A 609 -30.14 -10.94 26.91
CA LYS A 609 -31.14 -9.97 27.35
C LYS A 609 -31.68 -9.15 26.18
N ALA A 610 -30.79 -8.63 25.35
CA ALA A 610 -31.16 -7.84 24.18
C ALA A 610 -31.99 -8.66 23.16
N LEU A 611 -31.61 -9.91 22.88
CA LEU A 611 -32.37 -10.81 22.02
C LEU A 611 -33.74 -11.13 22.60
N SER A 612 -33.80 -11.45 23.90
CA SER A 612 -35.04 -11.73 24.58
C SER A 612 -36.03 -10.54 24.57
N GLN A 613 -35.51 -9.34 24.73
CA GLN A 613 -36.32 -8.10 24.67
C GLN A 613 -36.73 -7.77 23.23
N TYR A 614 -35.85 -8.03 22.26
CA TYR A 614 -36.14 -7.75 20.87
C TYR A 614 -37.20 -8.67 20.28
N PHE A 615 -37.21 -9.95 20.61
CA PHE A 615 -38.17 -10.93 20.06
C PHE A 615 -39.49 -11.03 20.89
N LYS A 616 -39.59 -10.41 22.03
CA LYS A 616 -40.88 -10.16 22.74
C LYS A 616 -41.71 -9.14 21.95
#